data_ea396123887ee60d704e7c68e1cf826e
#
_entry.id   ea396123887ee60d704e7c68e1cf826e
#
_cell.length_a   1.000
_cell.length_b   1.000
_cell.length_c   1.000
_cell.angle_alpha   90.00
_cell.angle_beta   90.00
_cell.angle_gamma   90.00
#
_symmetry.space_group_name_H-M   'P 1'
#
loop_
_entity.id
_entity.type
_entity.pdbx_description
1 polymer ?
#
loop_
_entity_poly.entity_id
_entity_poly.type
_entity_poly.pdbx_seq_one_letter_code
_entity_poly.pdbx_strand_id
1 'polypeptide(L)'
;MKNQLRSSFSTQGRRMAGARALWVANGMKKMMGKPIIAIVNSFTQFVPGHTHLHEIGQQVKAEIEKLGCFAAEFNTIAIDDGIAMGHDGMLYSLPSRDIIADSVEYMVNAHKADAMVCISNCDKITPGMLMAAMRLNIPTVFCIGWSYGGRRMEXPASXFDRRHDXICXCIGQRXGCGSNRRXCVSRLWLLFRYVYGXFHELSXXGYWSGTSGXWHYFGNSCQSYSVVXKMRLLXXXRMLINTMRKEMTACCHAALLLVMLFXMPXHWILQWVVPPILCSIFLAIAHEAEVDFKMDDIDMLSRHVPCLCKVAPNTQKYHIQDVNRAGGILNILGELSKGGLLKTDVKRVDGLTLAEAVEKYNICKKEVDTEAKRIYSSAPGNKFNIKLGSQNAVYKELDTDRANGCIRDLQHAYSKDGGLAVLKGNIAQDGCVVKTAGVDESIWKFSGPAKVFDSQDAACEGILGGKVVSGDVVVITHEGPKGGSGMQEMLYPTSYIKSKHLGKECALITDGRFSGGTSGLSIGHISPEAAAGGNIGKIVDGDIIEIDIPNRSINVKLSDEELAARPMAPVTRDRKVPKSLKAYASMVSSADKGGVRIID
;
A
#
# COMPACT_ATOMS: atom_id res chain seq x y z
N MET A 1 0.33 32.14 23.91
CA MET A 1 -0.54 32.69 22.84
C MET A 1 -1.74 31.77 22.68
N LYS A 2 -2.98 32.30 22.69
CA LYS A 2 -4.19 31.50 22.45
C LYS A 2 -4.10 30.85 21.05
N ASN A 3 -4.53 29.61 20.93
CA ASN A 3 -4.52 28.84 19.72
C ASN A 3 -5.25 29.55 18.57
N GLN A 4 -4.48 30.19 17.70
CA GLN A 4 -5.00 30.93 16.56
C GLN A 4 -5.09 29.99 15.34
N LEU A 5 -6.26 29.99 14.70
CA LEU A 5 -6.45 29.21 13.45
C LEU A 5 -5.45 29.69 12.37
N ARG A 6 -4.92 28.77 11.59
CA ARG A 6 -4.06 29.08 10.43
C ARG A 6 -4.82 29.96 9.43
N SER A 7 -6.10 29.65 9.20
CA SER A 7 -6.98 30.39 8.29
C SER A 7 -7.20 31.85 8.72
N SER A 8 -6.92 32.22 9.98
CA SER A 8 -7.06 33.60 10.42
C SER A 8 -6.19 34.57 9.61
N PHE A 9 -5.05 34.08 9.07
CA PHE A 9 -4.18 34.91 8.20
C PHE A 9 -4.90 35.45 6.96
N SER A 10 -5.87 34.67 6.40
CA SER A 10 -6.59 35.08 5.19
C SER A 10 -8.05 35.49 5.44
N THR A 11 -8.59 35.21 6.64
CA THR A 11 -10.00 35.49 6.95
C THR A 11 -10.21 36.61 7.94
N GLN A 12 -9.15 37.12 8.60
CA GLN A 12 -9.25 38.11 9.65
C GLN A 12 -8.22 39.22 9.46
N GLY A 13 -8.43 40.38 10.14
CA GLY A 13 -7.51 41.49 10.16
C GLY A 13 -7.57 42.38 8.93
N ARG A 14 -7.02 43.58 9.06
CA ARG A 14 -7.10 44.64 8.03
C ARG A 14 -6.23 44.33 6.79
N ARG A 15 -5.08 43.71 6.99
CA ARG A 15 -4.09 43.47 5.93
C ARG A 15 -4.61 42.51 4.82
N MET A 16 -5.61 41.68 5.15
CA MET A 16 -6.09 40.64 4.26
C MET A 16 -7.47 40.93 3.64
N ALA A 17 -7.78 42.20 3.41
CA ALA A 17 -9.07 42.62 2.86
C ALA A 17 -9.36 41.95 1.49
N GLY A 18 -8.36 41.89 0.60
CA GLY A 18 -8.46 41.22 -0.69
C GLY A 18 -8.75 39.71 -0.57
N ALA A 19 -8.03 39.02 0.30
CA ALA A 19 -8.26 37.59 0.56
C ALA A 19 -9.67 37.34 1.10
N ARG A 20 -10.14 38.21 2.01
CA ARG A 20 -11.51 38.07 2.54
C ARG A 20 -12.55 38.27 1.44
N ALA A 21 -12.35 39.21 0.53
CA ALA A 21 -13.28 39.43 -0.60
C ALA A 21 -13.33 38.19 -1.49
N LEU A 22 -12.19 37.60 -1.80
CA LEU A 22 -12.10 36.37 -2.59
C LEU A 22 -12.79 35.19 -1.87
N TRP A 23 -12.57 35.04 -0.56
CA TRP A 23 -13.25 34.00 0.21
C TRP A 23 -14.78 34.20 0.22
N VAL A 24 -15.24 35.47 0.26
CA VAL A 24 -16.68 35.76 0.16
C VAL A 24 -17.22 35.35 -1.21
N ALA A 25 -16.47 35.60 -2.29
CA ALA A 25 -16.83 35.16 -3.64
C ALA A 25 -16.92 33.64 -3.74
N ASN A 26 -16.07 32.92 -2.98
CA ASN A 26 -16.11 31.45 -2.91
C ASN A 26 -17.20 30.91 -1.93
N GLY A 27 -18.11 31.74 -1.48
CA GLY A 27 -19.24 31.34 -0.63
C GLY A 27 -18.99 31.37 0.88
N MET A 28 -17.84 31.88 1.32
CA MET A 28 -17.49 31.89 2.75
C MET A 28 -18.19 32.97 3.59
N LYS A 29 -19.07 33.79 3.01
CA LYS A 29 -19.66 34.97 3.66
C LYS A 29 -20.17 34.68 5.09
N LYS A 30 -20.93 33.59 5.27
CA LYS A 30 -21.52 33.18 6.56
C LYS A 30 -20.54 32.42 7.46
N MET A 31 -19.40 32.04 6.94
CA MET A 31 -18.41 31.20 7.64
C MET A 31 -17.09 31.95 7.91
N MET A 32 -17.05 33.26 7.66
CA MET A 32 -15.84 34.08 7.84
C MET A 32 -15.32 33.95 9.29
N GLY A 33 -14.05 33.60 9.43
CA GLY A 33 -13.44 33.39 10.74
C GLY A 33 -13.67 31.97 11.33
N LYS A 34 -14.38 31.12 10.60
CA LYS A 34 -14.52 29.69 10.96
C LYS A 34 -13.34 28.89 10.37
N PRO A 35 -13.09 27.69 10.90
CA PRO A 35 -12.02 26.85 10.34
C PRO A 35 -12.22 26.52 8.86
N ILE A 36 -11.11 26.50 8.12
CA ILE A 36 -11.06 26.01 6.74
C ILE A 36 -10.57 24.57 6.76
N ILE A 37 -11.40 23.66 6.31
CA ILE A 37 -11.06 22.24 6.20
C ILE A 37 -10.82 21.92 4.71
N ALA A 38 -9.60 21.53 4.37
CA ALA A 38 -9.26 21.10 3.02
C ALA A 38 -9.80 19.68 2.79
N ILE A 39 -10.50 19.46 1.67
CA ILE A 39 -10.83 18.12 1.20
C ILE A 39 -9.84 17.81 0.09
N VAL A 40 -8.88 16.95 0.40
CA VAL A 40 -7.82 16.52 -0.51
C VAL A 40 -8.31 15.27 -1.22
N ASN A 41 -8.78 15.40 -2.44
CA ASN A 41 -9.36 14.31 -3.21
C ASN A 41 -8.38 13.81 -4.28
N SER A 42 -8.55 12.58 -4.71
CA SER A 42 -7.80 11.99 -5.83
C SER A 42 -8.73 11.54 -6.96
N PHE A 43 -9.87 12.21 -7.10
CA PHE A 43 -10.83 11.95 -8.17
C PHE A 43 -10.16 12.09 -9.55
N THR A 44 -10.41 11.12 -10.41
CA THR A 44 -10.04 11.15 -11.83
C THR A 44 -10.84 10.09 -12.58
N GLN A 45 -11.08 10.32 -13.86
CA GLN A 45 -11.74 9.35 -14.73
C GLN A 45 -10.73 8.32 -15.30
N PHE A 46 -9.42 8.57 -15.18
CA PHE A 46 -8.39 7.65 -15.64
C PHE A 46 -8.22 6.42 -14.74
N VAL A 47 -8.63 6.53 -13.47
CA VAL A 47 -8.49 5.45 -12.48
C VAL A 47 -9.89 4.95 -12.12
N PRO A 48 -10.28 3.74 -12.54
CA PRO A 48 -11.64 3.26 -12.30
C PRO A 48 -12.08 3.24 -10.84
N GLY A 49 -11.15 3.08 -9.89
CA GLY A 49 -11.41 3.17 -8.44
C GLY A 49 -11.59 4.59 -7.93
N HIS A 50 -11.39 5.59 -8.78
CA HIS A 50 -11.44 6.99 -8.37
C HIS A 50 -12.62 7.76 -9.01
N THR A 51 -13.33 7.15 -9.95
CA THR A 51 -14.42 7.83 -10.69
C THR A 51 -15.55 8.33 -9.77
N HIS A 52 -15.78 7.64 -8.64
CA HIS A 52 -16.84 7.98 -7.68
C HIS A 52 -16.34 8.88 -6.53
N LEU A 53 -15.05 9.19 -6.46
CA LEU A 53 -14.50 9.93 -5.32
C LEU A 53 -14.99 11.38 -5.28
N HIS A 54 -15.38 11.97 -6.41
CA HIS A 54 -15.99 13.28 -6.44
C HIS A 54 -17.31 13.30 -5.63
N GLU A 55 -18.15 12.29 -5.81
CA GLU A 55 -19.42 12.17 -5.06
C GLU A 55 -19.15 12.06 -3.55
N ILE A 56 -18.12 11.30 -3.19
CA ILE A 56 -17.67 11.18 -1.78
C ILE A 56 -17.21 12.55 -1.27
N GLY A 57 -16.42 13.27 -2.06
CA GLY A 57 -15.94 14.62 -1.71
C GLY A 57 -17.09 15.57 -1.41
N GLN A 58 -18.15 15.55 -2.25
CA GLN A 58 -19.33 16.41 -2.03
C GLN A 58 -20.10 16.02 -0.77
N GLN A 59 -20.18 14.72 -0.44
CA GLN A 59 -20.80 14.27 0.81
C GLN A 59 -19.99 14.74 2.02
N VAL A 60 -18.65 14.58 1.97
CA VAL A 60 -17.73 15.06 3.01
C VAL A 60 -17.90 16.56 3.21
N LYS A 61 -17.93 17.33 2.11
CA LYS A 61 -18.13 18.78 2.13
C LYS A 61 -19.42 19.14 2.86
N ALA A 62 -20.53 18.52 2.48
CA ALA A 62 -21.84 18.79 3.09
C ALA A 62 -21.82 18.51 4.61
N GLU A 63 -21.16 17.45 5.06
CA GLU A 63 -21.10 17.12 6.50
C GLU A 63 -20.19 18.11 7.27
N ILE A 64 -19.08 18.56 6.68
CA ILE A 64 -18.21 19.58 7.29
C ILE A 64 -18.98 20.90 7.44
N GLU A 65 -19.73 21.30 6.40
CA GLU A 65 -20.49 22.57 6.42
C GLU A 65 -21.60 22.56 7.46
N LYS A 66 -22.26 21.43 7.71
CA LYS A 66 -23.26 21.27 8.79
C LYS A 66 -22.65 21.52 10.17
N LEU A 67 -21.34 21.28 10.33
CA LEU A 67 -20.64 21.54 11.58
C LEU A 67 -20.16 22.99 11.72
N GLY A 68 -20.49 23.85 10.75
CA GLY A 68 -20.19 25.27 10.77
C GLY A 68 -18.75 25.59 10.38
N CYS A 69 -18.09 24.73 9.62
CA CYS A 69 -16.75 24.95 9.07
C CYS A 69 -16.84 25.17 7.56
N PHE A 70 -15.87 25.87 7.00
CA PHE A 70 -15.79 26.03 5.55
C PHE A 70 -15.01 24.85 4.96
N ALA A 71 -15.58 24.20 3.96
CA ALA A 71 -14.95 23.05 3.28
C ALA A 71 -14.54 23.44 1.86
N ALA A 72 -13.27 23.23 1.52
CA ALA A 72 -12.72 23.53 0.20
C ALA A 72 -12.09 22.25 -0.38
N GLU A 73 -12.64 21.77 -1.50
CA GLU A 73 -12.16 20.56 -2.19
C GLU A 73 -11.17 20.92 -3.29
N PHE A 74 -10.10 20.13 -3.40
CA PHE A 74 -9.20 20.13 -4.56
C PHE A 74 -8.73 18.70 -4.85
N ASN A 75 -8.30 18.46 -6.08
CA ASN A 75 -7.81 17.16 -6.50
C ASN A 75 -6.29 17.19 -6.69
N THR A 76 -5.62 16.16 -6.20
CA THR A 76 -4.25 15.85 -6.61
C THR A 76 -4.28 14.88 -7.81
N ILE A 77 -3.13 14.63 -8.43
CA ILE A 77 -3.01 13.64 -9.52
C ILE A 77 -3.23 12.23 -8.97
N ALA A 78 -3.60 11.32 -9.87
CA ALA A 78 -3.75 9.90 -9.55
C ALA A 78 -3.32 9.06 -10.75
N ILE A 79 -2.40 8.13 -10.55
CA ILE A 79 -1.92 7.20 -11.58
C ILE A 79 -2.34 5.79 -11.15
N ASP A 80 -2.91 5.04 -12.09
CA ASP A 80 -3.34 3.65 -11.86
C ASP A 80 -2.20 2.70 -12.27
N ASP A 81 -1.57 2.09 -11.29
CA ASP A 81 -0.53 1.08 -11.52
C ASP A 81 -1.05 -0.08 -12.37
N GLY A 82 -2.31 -0.47 -12.17
CA GLY A 82 -2.92 -1.57 -12.91
C GLY A 82 -3.06 -1.27 -14.40
N ILE A 83 -3.35 -0.03 -14.78
CA ILE A 83 -3.41 0.39 -16.18
C ILE A 83 -2.00 0.61 -16.73
N ALA A 84 -1.12 1.18 -15.94
CA ALA A 84 0.26 1.49 -16.34
C ALA A 84 1.16 0.26 -16.46
N MET A 85 0.79 -0.84 -15.81
CA MET A 85 1.62 -2.04 -15.75
C MET A 85 1.81 -2.67 -17.14
N GLY A 86 3.05 -3.00 -17.48
CA GLY A 86 3.41 -3.59 -18.75
C GLY A 86 3.74 -2.60 -19.86
N HIS A 87 3.87 -1.30 -19.51
CA HIS A 87 4.38 -0.30 -20.44
C HIS A 87 5.07 0.84 -19.65
N ASP A 88 5.66 1.79 -20.37
CA ASP A 88 6.46 2.88 -19.80
C ASP A 88 5.68 3.84 -18.87
N GLY A 89 4.35 3.78 -18.87
CA GLY A 89 3.52 4.50 -17.90
C GLY A 89 3.83 4.13 -16.46
N MET A 90 4.32 2.90 -16.23
CA MET A 90 4.67 2.43 -14.88
C MET A 90 5.84 3.21 -14.26
N LEU A 91 6.68 3.84 -15.09
CA LEU A 91 7.78 4.70 -14.62
C LEU A 91 7.29 5.93 -13.85
N TYR A 92 6.03 6.34 -14.04
CA TYR A 92 5.45 7.51 -13.38
C TYR A 92 4.80 7.18 -12.05
N SER A 93 4.61 5.89 -11.75
CA SER A 93 3.87 5.46 -10.55
C SER A 93 4.55 5.91 -9.26
N LEU A 94 5.79 5.47 -8.98
CA LEU A 94 6.49 5.84 -7.75
C LEU A 94 6.77 7.35 -7.67
N PRO A 95 7.24 8.02 -8.73
CA PRO A 95 7.44 9.48 -8.67
C PRO A 95 6.18 10.28 -8.35
N SER A 96 5.00 9.79 -8.76
CA SER A 96 3.73 10.48 -8.48
C SER A 96 3.47 10.62 -6.99
N ARG A 97 3.95 9.70 -6.16
CA ARG A 97 3.79 9.72 -4.70
C ARG A 97 4.33 11.02 -4.11
N ASP A 98 5.55 11.40 -4.52
CA ASP A 98 6.22 12.62 -4.06
C ASP A 98 5.52 13.88 -4.60
N ILE A 99 5.07 13.85 -5.87
CA ILE A 99 4.33 14.97 -6.47
C ILE A 99 2.98 15.17 -5.76
N ILE A 100 2.32 14.08 -5.40
CA ILE A 100 1.07 14.14 -4.60
C ILE A 100 1.36 14.83 -3.26
N ALA A 101 2.42 14.42 -2.58
CA ALA A 101 2.82 15.05 -1.30
C ALA A 101 3.05 16.55 -1.47
N ASP A 102 3.81 16.94 -2.50
CA ASP A 102 4.08 18.35 -2.81
C ASP A 102 2.78 19.11 -3.10
N SER A 103 1.93 18.58 -3.99
CA SER A 103 0.70 19.26 -4.41
C SER A 103 -0.23 19.53 -3.22
N VAL A 104 -0.33 18.58 -2.29
CA VAL A 104 -1.14 18.72 -1.08
C VAL A 104 -0.52 19.78 -0.16
N GLU A 105 0.79 19.70 0.05
CA GLU A 105 1.52 20.67 0.87
C GLU A 105 1.36 22.09 0.33
N TYR A 106 1.54 22.29 -0.99
CA TYR A 106 1.38 23.59 -1.65
C TYR A 106 -0.02 24.16 -1.41
N MET A 107 -1.05 23.37 -1.70
CA MET A 107 -2.44 23.82 -1.58
C MET A 107 -2.80 24.18 -0.14
N VAL A 108 -2.46 23.32 0.81
CA VAL A 108 -2.83 23.49 2.22
C VAL A 108 -2.05 24.66 2.84
N ASN A 109 -0.75 24.78 2.54
CA ASN A 109 0.08 25.86 3.09
C ASN A 109 -0.25 27.22 2.46
N ALA A 110 -0.43 27.28 1.14
CA ALA A 110 -0.76 28.54 0.44
C ALA A 110 -2.10 29.11 0.91
N HIS A 111 -3.11 28.24 1.09
CA HIS A 111 -4.46 28.66 1.46
C HIS A 111 -4.71 28.64 2.98
N LYS A 112 -3.68 28.26 3.76
CA LYS A 112 -3.72 28.26 5.23
C LYS A 112 -4.91 27.45 5.79
N ALA A 113 -5.17 26.25 5.21
CA ALA A 113 -6.19 25.38 5.77
C ALA A 113 -5.80 24.91 7.18
N ASP A 114 -6.80 24.77 8.06
CA ASP A 114 -6.58 24.45 9.48
C ASP A 114 -6.51 22.94 9.72
N ALA A 115 -7.14 22.16 8.85
CA ALA A 115 -7.17 20.69 8.92
C ALA A 115 -7.49 20.15 7.54
N MET A 116 -7.34 18.85 7.35
CA MET A 116 -7.68 18.24 6.07
C MET A 116 -8.35 16.87 6.21
N VAL A 117 -9.17 16.55 5.21
CA VAL A 117 -9.75 15.22 4.98
C VAL A 117 -9.21 14.71 3.65
N CYS A 118 -8.43 13.64 3.69
CA CYS A 118 -7.83 13.03 2.52
C CYS A 118 -8.74 11.91 1.99
N ILE A 119 -9.10 11.98 0.71
CA ILE A 119 -9.95 10.97 0.04
C ILE A 119 -9.08 10.30 -1.03
N SER A 120 -8.71 9.04 -0.78
CA SER A 120 -7.76 8.34 -1.63
C SER A 120 -8.09 6.86 -1.80
N ASN A 121 -7.56 6.31 -2.86
CA ASN A 121 -7.39 4.88 -3.10
C ASN A 121 -5.99 4.69 -3.68
N CYS A 122 -5.57 3.46 -3.83
CA CYS A 122 -4.36 3.09 -4.55
C CYS A 122 -3.06 3.26 -3.74
N ASP A 123 -2.07 2.51 -4.14
CA ASP A 123 -0.84 2.23 -3.38
C ASP A 123 0.23 3.33 -3.42
N LYS A 124 0.08 4.33 -4.30
CA LYS A 124 0.99 5.49 -4.33
C LYS A 124 0.29 6.76 -3.84
N ILE A 125 -1.02 6.85 -4.07
CA ILE A 125 -1.80 8.05 -3.78
C ILE A 125 -1.98 8.21 -2.26
N THR A 126 -2.44 7.14 -1.59
CA THR A 126 -2.59 7.16 -0.12
C THR A 126 -1.26 7.46 0.58
N PRO A 127 -0.14 6.80 0.23
CA PRO A 127 1.15 7.17 0.83
C PRO A 127 1.59 8.61 0.52
N GLY A 128 1.35 9.12 -0.68
CA GLY A 128 1.66 10.53 -1.00
C GLY A 128 0.90 11.50 -0.09
N MET A 129 -0.39 11.22 0.14
CA MET A 129 -1.19 12.03 1.07
C MET A 129 -0.71 11.86 2.54
N LEU A 130 -0.25 10.65 2.92
CA LEU A 130 0.33 10.41 4.25
C LEU A 130 1.64 11.21 4.43
N MET A 131 2.51 11.21 3.43
CA MET A 131 3.74 12.01 3.43
C MET A 131 3.40 13.50 3.63
N ALA A 132 2.41 14.02 2.88
CA ALA A 132 1.94 15.39 3.05
C ALA A 132 1.40 15.66 4.46
N ALA A 133 0.66 14.70 5.03
CA ALA A 133 0.12 14.83 6.39
C ALA A 133 1.26 14.94 7.42
N MET A 134 2.36 14.19 7.22
CA MET A 134 3.54 14.27 8.10
C MET A 134 4.22 15.64 7.99
N ARG A 135 4.48 16.10 6.77
CA ARG A 135 5.09 17.43 6.51
C ARG A 135 4.27 18.57 7.12
N LEU A 136 2.96 18.52 6.91
CA LEU A 136 2.05 19.61 7.32
C LEU A 136 1.78 19.64 8.82
N ASN A 137 1.79 18.47 9.46
CA ASN A 137 1.55 18.31 10.91
C ASN A 137 0.28 19.05 11.37
N ILE A 138 -0.82 18.90 10.62
CA ILE A 138 -2.14 19.46 10.96
C ILE A 138 -3.14 18.31 11.18
N PRO A 139 -4.25 18.57 11.90
CA PRO A 139 -5.26 17.54 12.09
C PRO A 139 -5.75 16.97 10.74
N THR A 140 -5.60 15.67 10.57
CA THR A 140 -5.86 14.99 9.30
C THR A 140 -6.72 13.74 9.51
N VAL A 141 -7.69 13.53 8.64
CA VAL A 141 -8.52 12.32 8.62
C VAL A 141 -8.45 11.72 7.22
N PHE A 142 -8.30 10.41 7.14
CA PHE A 142 -8.32 9.67 5.87
C PHE A 142 -9.68 9.01 5.67
N CYS A 143 -10.30 9.31 4.56
CA CYS A 143 -11.50 8.67 4.04
C CYS A 143 -11.08 7.87 2.81
N ILE A 144 -10.97 6.56 2.94
CA ILE A 144 -10.53 5.73 1.83
C ILE A 144 -11.74 5.43 0.94
N GLY A 145 -11.58 5.73 -0.32
CA GLY A 145 -12.58 5.47 -1.35
C GLY A 145 -12.72 3.96 -1.60
N TRP A 146 -13.74 3.56 -2.29
CA TRP A 146 -14.11 2.16 -2.43
C TRP A 146 -13.38 1.42 -3.54
N SER A 147 -12.91 0.23 -3.23
CA SER A 147 -12.66 -0.78 -4.25
C SER A 147 -13.99 -1.45 -4.65
N TYR A 148 -14.22 -1.64 -5.94
CA TYR A 148 -15.37 -2.39 -6.42
C TYR A 148 -15.32 -3.84 -5.92
N GLY A 149 -16.42 -4.34 -5.39
CA GLY A 149 -16.54 -5.76 -5.03
C GLY A 149 -16.24 -6.65 -6.24
N GLY A 150 -15.38 -7.64 -6.04
CA GLY A 150 -15.02 -8.60 -7.08
C GLY A 150 -16.26 -9.35 -7.61
N ARG A 151 -16.37 -9.48 -8.92
CA ARG A 151 -17.41 -10.30 -9.55
C ARG A 151 -17.00 -11.78 -9.47
N ARG A 152 -17.67 -12.53 -8.60
CA ARG A 152 -17.45 -14.00 -8.57
C ARG A 152 -18.19 -14.62 -9.75
N MET A 153 -17.44 -15.18 -10.69
CA MET A 153 -18.04 -16.07 -11.70
C MET A 153 -18.16 -17.46 -11.09
N GLU A 154 -19.29 -18.09 -11.31
CA GLU A 154 -19.49 -19.48 -10.91
C GLU A 154 -18.51 -20.39 -11.67
N UNK A 155 -17.37 -20.38 -11.27
CA UNK A 155 -16.49 -21.18 -11.83
C UNK A 155 -15.88 -21.84 -10.79
N PRO A 156 -15.82 -23.14 -10.94
CA PRO A 156 -15.10 -23.84 -9.87
C PRO A 156 -13.71 -23.25 -9.66
N ALA A 157 -13.23 -23.28 -8.44
CA ALA A 157 -11.96 -22.67 -8.00
C ALA A 157 -10.77 -23.08 -8.85
N SER A 158 -10.80 -24.27 -9.40
CA SER A 158 -9.83 -24.80 -10.36
C SER A 158 -9.72 -24.02 -11.71
N UNK A 159 -10.62 -23.49 -11.94
CA UNK A 159 -10.58 -22.73 -13.08
C UNK A 159 -9.83 -21.47 -12.93
N PHE A 160 -9.73 -21.02 -11.84
CA PHE A 160 -9.04 -19.77 -11.59
C PHE A 160 -7.53 -19.90 -11.85
N ASP A 161 -6.90 -20.90 -11.32
CA ASP A 161 -5.49 -21.22 -11.58
C ASP A 161 -5.23 -21.51 -13.07
N ARG A 162 -6.03 -22.37 -13.67
CA ARG A 162 -5.90 -22.69 -15.09
C ARG A 162 -6.13 -21.49 -16.01
N ARG A 163 -6.87 -20.48 -15.57
CA ARG A 163 -7.14 -19.27 -16.37
C ARG A 163 -6.04 -18.21 -16.26
N HIS A 164 -5.35 -18.16 -15.14
CA HIS A 164 -4.14 -17.33 -15.01
C HIS A 164 -3.08 -17.87 -15.98
N ASP A 165 -2.90 -19.14 -15.97
CA ASP A 165 -2.01 -19.86 -16.92
C ASP A 165 -2.46 -19.64 -18.37
N UNK A 166 -3.62 -19.67 -18.51
CA UNK A 166 -4.11 -19.48 -19.77
C UNK A 166 -3.96 -18.12 -20.28
N ILE A 167 -4.08 -17.20 -19.43
CA ILE A 167 -3.87 -15.81 -19.84
C ILE A 167 -2.41 -15.58 -20.22
N CYS A 168 -1.53 -16.05 -19.44
CA CYS A 168 -0.10 -16.01 -19.74
C CYS A 168 0.27 -16.75 -21.02
N UNK A 169 -0.43 -17.64 -21.14
CA UNK A 169 -0.21 -18.40 -22.30
C UNK A 169 -0.76 -17.79 -23.54
N CYS A 170 -1.78 -17.22 -23.41
CA CYS A 170 -2.38 -16.51 -24.56
C CYS A 170 -1.59 -15.27 -24.97
N ILE A 171 -0.90 -14.62 -24.10
CA ILE A 171 -0.03 -13.48 -24.38
C ILE A 171 1.23 -13.96 -25.15
N GLY A 172 1.71 -15.15 -24.86
CA GLY A 172 2.89 -15.74 -25.54
C GLY A 172 2.63 -16.32 -26.95
N GLN A 173 1.36 -16.58 -27.31
CA GLN A 173 1.01 -17.15 -28.62
C GLN A 173 0.20 -16.16 -29.45
N ARG A 174 0.87 -15.62 -30.47
CA ARG A 174 0.29 -14.67 -31.46
C ARG A 174 -0.88 -15.22 -32.28
N UNK A 175 -1.47 -16.05 -31.79
CA UNK A 175 -2.46 -16.54 -32.65
C UNK A 175 -3.78 -16.67 -32.15
N GLY A 176 -4.56 -16.45 -32.75
CA GLY A 176 -5.86 -16.99 -32.95
C GLY A 176 -6.88 -16.87 -31.83
N CYS A 177 -6.74 -15.91 -30.93
CA CYS A 177 -7.74 -15.71 -29.87
C CYS A 177 -8.63 -14.49 -30.16
N GLY A 178 -9.46 -14.57 -31.19
CA GLY A 178 -10.25 -13.42 -31.67
C GLY A 178 -11.42 -12.98 -30.78
N SER A 179 -12.18 -13.89 -30.20
CA SER A 179 -13.44 -13.55 -29.51
C SER A 179 -13.32 -13.43 -27.98
N ASN A 180 -12.27 -13.99 -27.37
CA ASN A 180 -12.11 -14.02 -25.92
C ASN A 180 -11.21 -12.92 -25.34
N ARG A 181 -10.67 -12.02 -26.18
CA ARG A 181 -9.77 -10.94 -25.75
C ARG A 181 -10.43 -9.98 -24.72
N ARG A 182 -11.64 -9.62 -24.93
CA ARG A 182 -12.39 -8.73 -24.02
C ARG A 182 -12.65 -9.28 -22.61
N UNK A 183 -12.72 -10.38 -22.62
CA UNK A 183 -13.01 -11.05 -21.42
C UNK A 183 -11.78 -11.35 -20.59
N CYS A 184 -10.80 -11.60 -21.29
CA CYS A 184 -9.53 -11.87 -20.61
C CYS A 184 -8.95 -10.61 -19.95
N VAL A 185 -8.95 -9.49 -20.66
CA VAL A 185 -8.42 -8.22 -20.17
C VAL A 185 -9.21 -7.71 -18.95
N SER A 186 -10.53 -7.76 -19.00
CA SER A 186 -11.37 -7.31 -17.87
C SER A 186 -11.18 -8.16 -16.59
N ARG A 187 -10.77 -9.43 -16.76
CA ARG A 187 -10.57 -10.36 -15.63
C ARG A 187 -9.20 -10.23 -14.99
N LEU A 188 -8.16 -10.03 -15.77
CA LEU A 188 -6.81 -9.73 -15.26
C LEU A 188 -6.83 -8.43 -14.46
N TRP A 189 -7.56 -7.45 -14.95
CA TRP A 189 -7.76 -6.15 -14.32
C TRP A 189 -8.47 -6.25 -12.96
N LEU A 190 -9.49 -7.12 -12.85
CA LEU A 190 -10.18 -7.42 -11.58
C LEU A 190 -9.25 -8.06 -10.55
N LEU A 191 -8.34 -8.92 -10.99
CA LEU A 191 -7.36 -9.57 -10.12
C LEU A 191 -6.38 -8.56 -9.53
N PHE A 192 -5.83 -7.69 -10.36
CA PHE A 192 -4.91 -6.63 -9.96
C PHE A 192 -5.51 -5.73 -8.89
N ARG A 193 -6.74 -5.35 -9.08
CA ARG A 193 -7.45 -4.43 -8.22
C ARG A 193 -7.80 -5.02 -6.85
N TYR A 194 -8.09 -6.31 -6.83
CA TYR A 194 -8.48 -7.03 -5.61
C TYR A 194 -7.30 -7.21 -4.64
N VAL A 195 -6.12 -7.44 -5.19
CA VAL A 195 -4.91 -7.68 -4.41
C VAL A 195 -4.31 -6.34 -3.92
N TYR A 196 -4.30 -5.31 -4.77
CA TYR A 196 -3.66 -4.03 -4.46
C TYR A 196 -4.49 -3.11 -3.58
N GLY A 197 -5.68 -2.88 -3.94
CA GLY A 197 -6.56 -1.97 -3.22
C GLY A 197 -6.76 -2.30 -1.73
N UNK A 198 -6.90 -3.35 -1.53
CA UNK A 198 -7.22 -3.82 -0.28
C UNK A 198 -6.08 -3.74 0.69
N PHE A 199 -4.92 -4.08 0.16
CA PHE A 199 -3.78 -4.13 1.08
C PHE A 199 -3.41 -2.74 1.59
N HIS A 200 -3.32 -1.76 0.70
CA HIS A 200 -2.96 -0.39 1.08
C HIS A 200 -4.08 0.30 1.85
N GLU A 201 -5.31 0.10 1.45
CA GLU A 201 -6.47 0.66 2.16
C GLU A 201 -6.53 0.17 3.61
N LEU A 202 -6.20 -1.07 3.84
CA LEU A 202 -6.17 -1.64 5.19
C LEU A 202 -5.05 -1.04 6.05
N SER A 203 -3.92 -0.75 5.46
CA SER A 203 -2.77 -0.16 6.18
C SER A 203 -3.05 1.24 6.75
N UNK A 204 -3.63 1.89 6.10
CA UNK A 204 -3.84 3.18 6.49
C UNK A 204 -4.98 3.41 7.39
N UNK A 205 -5.53 2.70 7.30
CA UNK A 205 -6.67 2.78 7.99
C UNK A 205 -6.60 2.37 9.35
N GLY A 206 -5.91 1.50 9.62
CA GLY A 206 -5.79 1.11 11.01
C GLY A 206 -5.41 2.27 11.92
N TYR A 207 -4.76 3.25 11.35
CA TYR A 207 -4.18 4.37 12.11
C TYR A 207 -4.94 5.69 11.98
N TRP A 208 -5.40 6.01 10.80
CA TRP A 208 -5.85 7.37 10.51
C TRP A 208 -7.35 7.52 10.39
N SER A 209 -8.07 6.49 9.97
CA SER A 209 -9.52 6.60 9.77
C SER A 209 -10.32 6.70 11.08
N GLY A 210 -9.74 6.34 12.20
CA GLY A 210 -10.33 6.51 13.54
C GLY A 210 -11.68 5.87 13.77
N THR A 211 -12.25 5.31 12.74
CA THR A 211 -13.53 4.62 12.84
C THR A 211 -13.35 3.22 12.29
N SER A 212 -13.40 2.26 13.18
CA SER A 212 -13.21 0.83 12.92
C SER A 212 -14.12 0.25 11.86
N GLY A 213 -15.02 0.96 11.41
CA GLY A 213 -15.97 0.46 10.46
C GLY A 213 -15.91 0.97 9.01
N UNK A 214 -15.25 1.79 8.77
CA UNK A 214 -15.21 2.27 7.43
C UNK A 214 -14.53 1.35 6.49
N TRP A 215 -13.65 0.77 7.00
CA TRP A 215 -12.84 -0.20 6.31
C TRP A 215 -13.57 -1.46 5.94
N HIS A 216 -14.49 -1.83 6.77
CA HIS A 216 -15.18 -3.09 6.66
C HIS A 216 -16.50 -2.97 5.94
N TYR A 217 -16.86 -1.76 5.54
CA TYR A 217 -18.10 -1.54 4.79
C TYR A 217 -17.90 -1.82 3.30
N PHE A 218 -17.62 -3.05 2.98
CA PHE A 218 -17.84 -3.59 1.65
C PHE A 218 -19.34 -3.79 1.37
N GLY A 219 -20.18 -3.31 2.29
CA GLY A 219 -21.62 -3.33 2.13
C GLY A 219 -22.05 -2.25 1.16
N ASN A 220 -22.45 -2.66 -0.01
CA ASN A 220 -22.91 -1.79 -1.07
C ASN A 220 -24.39 -1.40 -0.88
N SER A 221 -24.85 -1.13 0.34
CA SER A 221 -26.19 -0.58 0.49
C SER A 221 -26.10 0.95 0.56
N CYS A 222 -26.77 1.62 -0.34
CA CYS A 222 -26.88 3.08 -0.38
C CYS A 222 -27.36 3.67 0.95
N GLN A 223 -28.25 2.96 1.65
CA GLN A 223 -28.80 3.41 2.92
C GLN A 223 -27.77 3.30 4.06
N SER A 224 -27.04 2.19 4.15
CA SER A 224 -26.02 2.04 5.17
C SER A 224 -24.82 2.97 4.93
N TYR A 225 -24.49 3.24 3.65
CA TYR A 225 -23.42 4.17 3.31
C TYR A 225 -23.77 5.61 3.69
N SER A 226 -24.98 6.07 3.34
CA SER A 226 -25.39 7.44 3.65
C SER A 226 -25.48 7.69 5.17
N VAL A 227 -25.93 6.70 5.96
CA VAL A 227 -26.08 6.82 7.41
C VAL A 227 -24.72 6.69 8.13
N VAL A 228 -23.95 5.75 7.75
CA VAL A 228 -22.63 5.52 8.37
C VAL A 228 -21.60 6.56 7.95
N UNK A 229 -21.67 6.91 6.92
CA UNK A 229 -20.80 7.88 6.44
C UNK A 229 -21.13 9.18 7.04
N LYS A 230 -22.35 9.42 7.02
CA LYS A 230 -22.80 10.63 7.69
C LYS A 230 -22.45 10.64 9.17
N MET A 231 -22.79 9.60 9.89
CA MET A 231 -22.50 9.51 11.34
C MET A 231 -21.00 9.55 11.65
N ARG A 232 -20.21 8.88 10.83
CA ARG A 232 -18.76 8.77 11.06
C ARG A 232 -18.01 10.00 10.58
N LEU A 233 -18.39 10.53 9.47
CA LEU A 233 -17.89 11.85 9.01
C LEU A 233 -18.23 12.94 10.02
N LEU A 234 -19.41 12.91 10.57
CA LEU A 234 -19.79 13.79 11.67
C LEU A 234 -18.91 13.63 12.90
N UNK A 235 -18.61 12.57 13.08
CA UNK A 235 -17.79 12.27 14.15
C UNK A 235 -16.42 12.69 13.93
N UNK A 236 -16.06 12.48 13.02
CA UNK A 236 -14.74 12.82 12.67
C UNK A 236 -14.58 14.28 12.51
N UNK A 237 -15.44 14.73 12.05
CA UNK A 237 -15.44 16.08 11.94
C UNK A 237 -15.68 16.79 13.24
N ARG A 238 -16.44 16.36 13.97
CA ARG A 238 -16.61 16.91 15.34
C ARG A 238 -15.34 16.76 16.16
N MET A 239 -14.71 15.63 16.07
CA MET A 239 -13.44 15.40 16.78
C MET A 239 -12.33 16.27 16.24
N LEU A 240 -12.22 16.38 14.92
CA LEU A 240 -11.27 17.30 14.27
C LEU A 240 -11.48 18.73 14.80
N ILE A 241 -12.73 19.18 14.83
CA ILE A 241 -13.10 20.51 15.35
C ILE A 241 -12.81 20.64 16.85
N ASN A 242 -13.08 19.60 17.62
CA ASN A 242 -12.83 19.57 19.06
C ASN A 242 -11.33 19.56 19.36
N THR A 243 -10.54 18.81 18.57
CA THR A 243 -9.07 18.81 18.66
C THR A 243 -8.51 20.19 18.33
N MET A 244 -9.05 20.83 17.29
CA MET A 244 -8.68 22.18 16.91
C MET A 244 -9.04 23.22 18.01
N ARG A 245 -10.12 22.98 18.78
CA ARG A 245 -10.58 23.85 19.86
C ARG A 245 -9.83 23.63 21.17
N LYS A 246 -9.36 22.43 21.45
CA LYS A 246 -8.90 22.00 22.79
C LYS A 246 -7.38 22.02 23.01
N GLU A 247 -6.58 22.47 22.17
CA GLU A 247 -5.11 22.54 22.28
C GLU A 247 -4.37 21.76 21.19
N MET A 248 -3.82 22.50 20.30
CA MET A 248 -2.98 21.98 19.22
C MET A 248 -1.59 21.48 19.69
N THR A 249 -1.32 21.47 20.99
CA THR A 249 0.00 21.18 21.52
C THR A 249 0.28 19.70 21.82
N ALA A 250 -0.71 18.84 21.75
CA ALA A 250 -0.55 17.48 22.28
C ALA A 250 -0.44 16.37 21.22
N CYS A 251 -0.56 16.69 19.96
CA CYS A 251 -0.48 15.68 18.89
C CYS A 251 0.49 16.11 17.79
N CYS A 252 1.76 16.07 18.12
CA CYS A 252 2.76 15.99 17.06
C CYS A 252 2.51 14.68 16.31
N HIS A 253 2.15 14.77 15.04
CA HIS A 253 1.98 13.61 14.16
C HIS A 253 3.24 12.75 14.15
N ALA A 254 4.42 13.40 14.26
CA ALA A 254 5.71 12.71 14.36
C ALA A 254 5.80 11.87 15.64
N ALA A 255 5.38 12.39 16.79
CA ALA A 255 5.37 11.62 18.05
C ALA A 255 4.34 10.48 18.00
N LEU A 256 3.18 10.73 17.39
CA LEU A 256 2.17 9.71 17.16
C LEU A 256 2.68 8.65 16.17
N LEU A 257 3.39 9.08 15.12
CA LEU A 257 3.99 8.17 14.15
C LEU A 257 5.15 7.37 14.76
N LEU A 258 5.95 7.96 15.67
CA LEU A 258 6.99 7.24 16.44
C LEU A 258 6.37 6.09 17.22
N VAL A 259 5.28 6.34 17.91
CA VAL A 259 4.56 5.31 18.65
C VAL A 259 3.89 4.32 17.67
N MET A 260 3.40 4.81 16.54
CA MET A 260 2.74 4.00 15.51
C MET A 260 3.73 3.16 14.70
N LEU A 261 4.88 3.68 14.33
CA LEU A 261 5.89 2.95 13.57
C LEU A 261 6.61 1.91 14.43
N PHE A 262 6.88 2.25 15.64
CA PHE A 262 7.55 1.33 16.56
C PHE A 262 6.67 0.30 17.27
N UNK A 263 5.59 0.48 17.40
CA UNK A 263 4.78 -0.39 18.10
C UNK A 263 3.73 -1.02 17.29
N MET A 264 3.31 -0.41 16.38
CA MET A 264 2.06 -0.97 15.89
C MET A 264 2.07 -1.52 14.46
N PRO A 265 2.63 -0.83 13.50
CA PRO A 265 2.44 -1.27 12.11
C PRO A 265 3.21 -2.49 11.68
N UNK A 266 4.16 -2.48 12.12
CA UNK A 266 4.97 -3.52 11.68
C UNK A 266 4.47 -4.83 12.17
N HIS A 267 4.05 -4.77 13.26
CA HIS A 267 3.54 -6.00 13.84
C HIS A 267 2.36 -6.56 13.04
N TRP A 268 1.39 -5.76 12.64
CA TRP A 268 0.23 -6.29 11.90
C TRP A 268 0.44 -6.34 10.39
N ILE A 269 1.29 -5.47 9.87
CA ILE A 269 1.67 -5.52 8.45
C ILE A 269 2.43 -6.80 8.14
N LEU A 270 3.32 -7.19 9.01
CA LEU A 270 4.07 -8.43 8.88
C LEU A 270 3.18 -9.67 9.00
N GLN A 271 1.99 -9.54 9.59
CA GLN A 271 1.02 -10.63 9.67
C GLN A 271 0.24 -10.86 8.39
N TRP A 272 0.08 -9.81 7.60
CA TRP A 272 -0.47 -9.95 6.26
C TRP A 272 0.72 -10.23 5.36
N VAL A 273 0.60 -11.13 4.46
CA VAL A 273 1.62 -11.41 3.46
C VAL A 273 1.78 -10.15 2.59
N VAL A 274 2.57 -9.24 3.10
CA VAL A 274 2.69 -7.86 2.64
C VAL A 274 3.59 -7.80 1.42
N PRO A 275 3.22 -7.06 0.38
CA PRO A 275 4.14 -6.82 -0.73
C PRO A 275 5.39 -6.04 -0.26
N PRO A 276 6.57 -6.36 -0.79
CA PRO A 276 7.80 -5.62 -0.45
C PRO A 276 7.68 -4.11 -0.58
N ILE A 277 6.84 -3.62 -1.48
CA ILE A 277 6.57 -2.20 -1.69
C ILE A 277 6.18 -1.46 -0.39
N LEU A 278 5.51 -2.13 0.57
CA LEU A 278 5.15 -1.46 1.83
C LEU A 278 6.37 -1.08 2.65
N CYS A 279 7.50 -1.79 2.51
CA CYS A 279 8.76 -1.40 3.14
C CYS A 279 9.15 0.02 2.69
N SER A 280 9.17 0.27 1.37
CA SER A 280 9.50 1.61 0.86
C SER A 280 8.46 2.67 1.24
N ILE A 281 7.20 2.30 1.41
CA ILE A 281 6.14 3.23 1.86
C ILE A 281 6.39 3.66 3.32
N PHE A 282 6.69 2.71 4.21
CA PHE A 282 6.94 3.04 5.63
C PHE A 282 8.20 3.85 5.80
N LEU A 283 9.26 3.49 5.08
CA LEU A 283 10.51 4.24 5.10
C LEU A 283 10.26 5.68 4.61
N ALA A 284 9.47 5.85 3.56
CA ALA A 284 9.13 7.17 3.02
C ALA A 284 8.32 8.01 4.03
N ILE A 285 7.32 7.41 4.67
CA ILE A 285 6.49 8.09 5.68
C ILE A 285 7.34 8.46 6.90
N ALA A 286 8.21 7.54 7.34
CA ALA A 286 9.14 7.77 8.46
C ALA A 286 10.10 8.93 8.15
N HIS A 287 10.64 8.96 6.93
CA HIS A 287 11.50 10.04 6.44
C HIS A 287 10.78 11.40 6.56
N GLU A 288 9.54 11.49 6.06
CA GLU A 288 8.76 12.74 6.10
C GLU A 288 8.34 13.14 7.52
N ALA A 289 8.27 12.17 8.42
CA ALA A 289 7.95 12.40 9.83
C ALA A 289 9.21 12.66 10.69
N GLU A 290 10.39 12.65 10.07
CA GLU A 290 11.69 12.80 10.76
C GLU A 290 11.90 11.71 11.83
N VAL A 291 11.46 10.46 11.52
CA VAL A 291 11.58 9.30 12.41
C VAL A 291 12.69 8.40 11.90
N ASP A 292 13.67 8.08 12.75
CA ASP A 292 14.75 7.14 12.43
C ASP A 292 14.18 5.71 12.41
N PHE A 293 13.83 5.22 11.22
CA PHE A 293 13.28 3.89 10.97
C PHE A 293 13.94 3.31 9.72
N LYS A 294 14.48 2.12 9.84
CA LYS A 294 15.38 1.50 8.85
C LYS A 294 14.90 0.11 8.43
N MET A 295 15.52 -0.42 7.38
CA MET A 295 15.28 -1.79 6.90
C MET A 295 15.54 -2.84 8.00
N ASP A 296 16.53 -2.60 8.84
CA ASP A 296 16.86 -3.51 9.94
C ASP A 296 15.74 -3.58 10.98
N ASP A 297 15.02 -2.46 11.21
CA ASP A 297 13.83 -2.46 12.09
C ASP A 297 12.73 -3.33 11.51
N ILE A 298 12.57 -3.31 10.18
CA ILE A 298 11.58 -4.16 9.48
C ILE A 298 11.92 -5.64 9.69
N ASP A 299 13.19 -6.03 9.53
CA ASP A 299 13.62 -7.42 9.74
C ASP A 299 13.45 -7.84 11.20
N MET A 300 13.87 -6.98 12.13
CA MET A 300 13.70 -7.24 13.56
C MET A 300 12.24 -7.50 13.92
N LEU A 301 11.34 -6.64 13.45
CA LEU A 301 9.90 -6.81 13.69
C LEU A 301 9.39 -8.10 13.06
N SER A 302 9.84 -8.42 11.83
CA SER A 302 9.40 -9.63 11.14
C SER A 302 9.80 -10.92 11.88
N ARG A 303 10.97 -10.94 12.51
CA ARG A 303 11.42 -12.09 13.28
C ARG A 303 10.58 -12.36 14.54
N HIS A 304 9.93 -11.31 15.07
CA HIS A 304 9.22 -11.39 16.35
C HIS A 304 7.71 -11.52 16.23
N VAL A 305 7.15 -11.25 15.04
CA VAL A 305 5.70 -11.16 14.86
C VAL A 305 5.18 -12.32 14.01
N PRO A 306 4.38 -13.23 14.57
CA PRO A 306 3.89 -14.38 13.80
C PRO A 306 2.85 -13.97 12.75
N CYS A 307 2.72 -14.78 11.71
CA CYS A 307 1.72 -14.56 10.65
C CYS A 307 0.36 -15.13 11.11
N LEU A 308 -0.56 -14.26 11.51
CA LEU A 308 -1.89 -14.66 12.03
C LEU A 308 -2.99 -14.69 10.96
N CYS A 309 -2.73 -14.17 9.76
CA CYS A 309 -3.75 -14.08 8.71
C CYS A 309 -3.14 -14.30 7.34
N LYS A 310 -3.70 -15.21 6.55
CA LYS A 310 -3.31 -15.46 5.15
C LYS A 310 -4.53 -15.34 4.24
N VAL A 311 -4.38 -14.60 3.15
CA VAL A 311 -5.42 -14.47 2.11
C VAL A 311 -4.83 -14.62 0.72
N ALA A 312 -5.68 -14.75 -0.28
CA ALA A 312 -5.25 -14.81 -1.68
C ALA A 312 -4.32 -13.62 -2.03
N PRO A 313 -3.23 -13.83 -2.77
CA PRO A 313 -2.85 -15.06 -3.51
C PRO A 313 -2.03 -16.10 -2.71
N ASN A 314 -1.77 -15.86 -1.41
CA ASN A 314 -0.92 -16.73 -0.59
C ASN A 314 -1.69 -17.92 0.01
N THR A 315 -3.00 -17.93 -0.17
CA THR A 315 -3.88 -19.09 0.03
C THR A 315 -5.07 -18.96 -0.91
N GLN A 316 -5.62 -20.08 -1.32
CA GLN A 316 -6.85 -20.10 -2.11
C GLN A 316 -8.09 -20.15 -1.22
N LYS A 317 -7.92 -20.41 0.08
CA LYS A 317 -9.02 -20.65 1.02
C LYS A 317 -9.75 -19.37 1.43
N TYR A 318 -8.99 -18.28 1.67
CA TYR A 318 -9.52 -17.04 2.23
C TYR A 318 -9.25 -15.83 1.35
N HIS A 319 -10.20 -14.89 1.36
CA HIS A 319 -10.14 -13.62 0.65
C HIS A 319 -10.36 -12.47 1.64
N ILE A 320 -10.26 -11.22 1.20
CA ILE A 320 -10.33 -10.06 2.08
C ILE A 320 -11.69 -9.96 2.82
N GLN A 321 -12.77 -10.40 2.20
CA GLN A 321 -14.08 -10.42 2.86
C GLN A 321 -14.13 -11.40 4.03
N ASP A 322 -13.32 -12.47 4.00
CA ASP A 322 -13.23 -13.42 5.12
C ASP A 322 -12.51 -12.78 6.31
N VAL A 323 -11.54 -11.91 6.06
CA VAL A 323 -10.89 -11.13 7.12
C VAL A 323 -11.92 -10.22 7.80
N ASN A 324 -12.76 -9.53 7.02
CA ASN A 324 -13.84 -8.72 7.59
C ASN A 324 -14.76 -9.57 8.47
N ARG A 325 -15.24 -10.71 7.94
CA ARG A 325 -16.11 -11.64 8.68
C ARG A 325 -15.46 -12.18 9.96
N ALA A 326 -14.12 -12.28 9.97
CA ALA A 326 -13.33 -12.73 11.13
C ALA A 326 -13.04 -11.59 12.14
N GLY A 327 -13.61 -10.38 11.93
CA GLY A 327 -13.47 -9.24 12.83
C GLY A 327 -12.45 -8.20 12.39
N GLY A 328 -11.90 -8.33 11.20
CA GLY A 328 -11.05 -7.32 10.58
C GLY A 328 -9.75 -7.06 11.34
N ILE A 329 -9.17 -5.91 11.04
CA ILE A 329 -7.86 -5.50 11.59
C ILE A 329 -7.88 -5.43 13.12
N LEU A 330 -8.94 -4.89 13.71
CA LEU A 330 -8.99 -4.75 15.18
C LEU A 330 -8.95 -6.12 15.88
N ASN A 331 -9.48 -7.18 15.26
CA ASN A 331 -9.38 -8.51 15.86
C ASN A 331 -7.99 -9.13 15.67
N ILE A 332 -7.28 -8.83 14.57
CA ILE A 332 -5.86 -9.19 14.41
C ILE A 332 -5.03 -8.48 15.50
N LEU A 333 -5.24 -7.18 15.67
CA LEU A 333 -4.56 -6.39 16.71
C LEU A 333 -4.89 -6.92 18.12
N GLY A 334 -6.11 -7.41 18.30
CA GLY A 334 -6.52 -8.05 19.55
C GLY A 334 -5.73 -9.32 19.86
N GLU A 335 -5.50 -10.16 18.86
CA GLU A 335 -4.68 -11.37 19.05
C GLU A 335 -3.21 -11.01 19.35
N LEU A 336 -2.66 -9.99 18.69
CA LEU A 336 -1.31 -9.49 18.97
C LEU A 336 -1.20 -8.90 20.39
N SER A 337 -2.23 -8.17 20.82
CA SER A 337 -2.27 -7.57 22.14
C SER A 337 -2.22 -8.63 23.25
N LYS A 338 -2.89 -9.77 23.06
CA LYS A 338 -2.85 -10.92 23.99
C LYS A 338 -1.41 -11.44 24.18
N GLY A 339 -0.58 -11.34 23.16
CA GLY A 339 0.82 -11.75 23.19
C GLY A 339 1.80 -10.68 23.66
N GLY A 340 1.30 -9.51 24.07
CA GLY A 340 2.18 -8.40 24.46
C GLY A 340 2.95 -7.77 23.30
N LEU A 341 2.55 -8.05 22.06
CA LEU A 341 3.26 -7.62 20.84
C LEU A 341 2.78 -6.25 20.36
N LEU A 342 2.01 -5.52 21.16
CA LEU A 342 1.37 -4.30 20.68
C LEU A 342 1.23 -3.27 21.81
N LYS A 343 1.58 -2.01 21.52
CA LYS A 343 1.29 -0.89 22.42
C LYS A 343 -0.16 -0.47 22.19
N THR A 344 -0.98 -0.57 23.22
CA THR A 344 -2.42 -0.38 23.12
C THR A 344 -2.94 0.90 23.80
N ASP A 345 -2.05 1.66 24.45
CA ASP A 345 -2.36 2.94 25.11
C ASP A 345 -2.47 4.12 24.14
N VAL A 346 -2.24 3.90 22.86
CA VAL A 346 -2.26 4.92 21.82
C VAL A 346 -3.69 5.43 21.59
N LYS A 347 -3.84 6.74 21.61
CA LYS A 347 -5.14 7.39 21.34
C LYS A 347 -5.46 7.37 19.84
N ARG A 348 -6.71 7.10 19.54
CA ARG A 348 -7.27 7.10 18.19
C ARG A 348 -8.06 8.39 17.96
N VAL A 349 -8.34 8.68 16.70
CA VAL A 349 -9.12 9.86 16.30
C VAL A 349 -10.57 9.81 16.80
N ASP A 350 -11.10 8.60 17.10
CA ASP A 350 -12.46 8.45 17.67
C ASP A 350 -12.50 8.69 19.19
N GLY A 351 -11.36 9.05 19.78
CA GLY A 351 -11.25 9.35 21.21
C GLY A 351 -10.97 8.12 22.09
N LEU A 352 -11.08 6.93 21.52
CA LEU A 352 -10.75 5.69 22.21
C LEU A 352 -9.24 5.46 22.18
N THR A 353 -8.72 4.76 23.17
CA THR A 353 -7.41 4.13 23.05
C THR A 353 -7.53 2.91 22.13
N LEU A 354 -6.41 2.42 21.65
CA LEU A 354 -6.41 1.18 20.85
C LEU A 354 -6.94 0.00 21.69
N ALA A 355 -6.58 -0.07 22.98
CA ALA A 355 -7.09 -1.09 23.90
C ALA A 355 -8.63 -1.08 23.95
N GLU A 356 -9.20 0.10 24.16
CA GLU A 356 -10.67 0.25 24.21
C GLU A 356 -11.33 -0.13 22.87
N ALA A 357 -10.71 0.24 21.75
CA ALA A 357 -11.23 -0.10 20.43
C ALA A 357 -11.15 -1.62 20.17
N VAL A 358 -10.03 -2.24 20.49
CA VAL A 358 -9.84 -3.70 20.35
C VAL A 358 -10.92 -4.42 21.19
N GLU A 359 -11.11 -3.98 22.42
CA GLU A 359 -12.09 -4.58 23.34
C GLU A 359 -13.53 -4.39 22.83
N LYS A 360 -13.89 -3.18 22.40
CA LYS A 360 -15.23 -2.85 21.87
C LYS A 360 -15.57 -3.69 20.63
N TYR A 361 -14.62 -3.83 19.70
CA TYR A 361 -14.88 -4.48 18.43
C TYR A 361 -14.48 -5.96 18.38
N ASN A 362 -14.16 -6.58 19.51
CA ASN A 362 -13.82 -8.00 19.63
C ASN A 362 -15.07 -8.86 19.35
N ILE A 363 -15.00 -9.70 18.32
CA ILE A 363 -16.12 -10.58 17.93
C ILE A 363 -16.09 -11.94 18.64
N CYS A 364 -15.04 -12.23 19.43
CA CYS A 364 -14.90 -13.51 20.14
C CYS A 364 -15.51 -13.46 21.56
N LYS A 365 -16.12 -12.34 21.94
CA LYS A 365 -16.79 -12.19 23.22
C LYS A 365 -18.14 -12.93 23.26
N LYS A 366 -18.61 -13.30 24.45
CA LYS A 366 -19.97 -13.85 24.66
C LYS A 366 -21.03 -12.87 24.11
N GLU A 367 -20.88 -11.58 24.44
CA GLU A 367 -21.76 -10.52 23.95
C GLU A 367 -20.99 -9.60 23.03
N VAL A 368 -21.17 -9.78 21.74
CA VAL A 368 -20.55 -8.94 20.72
C VAL A 368 -21.32 -7.62 20.62
N ASP A 369 -20.59 -6.50 20.67
CA ASP A 369 -21.16 -5.16 20.47
C ASP A 369 -22.02 -5.13 19.20
N THR A 370 -23.21 -4.53 19.28
CA THR A 370 -24.19 -4.49 18.19
C THR A 370 -23.60 -3.82 16.94
N GLU A 371 -22.83 -2.75 17.11
CA GLU A 371 -22.17 -2.07 16.00
C GLU A 371 -21.08 -2.96 15.37
N ALA A 372 -20.28 -3.63 16.20
CA ALA A 372 -19.26 -4.58 15.74
C ALA A 372 -19.91 -5.70 14.91
N LYS A 373 -20.98 -6.31 15.44
CA LYS A 373 -21.72 -7.36 14.71
C LYS A 373 -22.23 -6.85 13.38
N ARG A 374 -22.86 -5.67 13.36
CA ARG A 374 -23.38 -5.05 12.13
C ARG A 374 -22.27 -4.80 11.10
N ILE A 375 -21.11 -4.30 11.54
CA ILE A 375 -19.96 -4.01 10.68
C ILE A 375 -19.42 -5.31 10.07
N TYR A 376 -19.11 -6.28 10.89
CA TYR A 376 -18.37 -7.46 10.44
C TYR A 376 -19.24 -8.49 9.70
N SER A 377 -20.56 -8.44 9.86
CA SER A 377 -21.47 -9.24 9.05
C SER A 377 -21.84 -8.60 7.71
N SER A 378 -21.50 -7.35 7.48
CA SER A 378 -22.02 -6.56 6.34
C SER A 378 -21.33 -6.82 5.00
N ALA A 379 -20.17 -7.44 4.93
CA ALA A 379 -19.49 -7.74 3.68
C ALA A 379 -20.34 -8.68 2.83
N PRO A 380 -20.14 -8.78 1.50
CA PRO A 380 -21.20 -9.07 0.52
C PRO A 380 -22.08 -10.30 0.76
N GLY A 381 -21.89 -11.04 1.87
CA GLY A 381 -22.75 -12.16 2.26
C GLY A 381 -22.84 -13.25 1.21
N ASN A 382 -21.75 -13.46 0.47
CA ASN A 382 -21.64 -14.40 -0.67
C ASN A 382 -22.49 -14.03 -1.90
N LYS A 383 -23.10 -12.84 -1.92
CA LYS A 383 -23.83 -12.33 -3.08
C LYS A 383 -23.15 -11.10 -3.64
N PHE A 384 -22.81 -11.14 -4.91
CA PHE A 384 -22.07 -10.07 -5.59
C PHE A 384 -22.94 -9.40 -6.65
N ASN A 385 -22.87 -8.08 -6.71
CA ASN A 385 -23.59 -7.26 -7.66
C ASN A 385 -22.62 -6.20 -8.21
N ILE A 386 -22.73 -5.90 -9.49
CA ILE A 386 -21.88 -4.90 -10.16
C ILE A 386 -22.37 -3.47 -9.93
N LYS A 387 -23.61 -3.30 -9.49
CA LYS A 387 -24.17 -1.97 -9.25
C LYS A 387 -23.75 -1.49 -7.86
N LEU A 388 -23.08 -0.36 -7.81
CA LEU A 388 -22.63 0.26 -6.56
C LEU A 388 -23.85 0.57 -5.68
N GLY A 389 -23.75 0.25 -4.40
CA GLY A 389 -24.81 0.51 -3.43
C GLY A 389 -26.00 -0.46 -3.45
N SER A 390 -25.97 -1.48 -4.30
CA SER A 390 -27.10 -2.41 -4.44
C SER A 390 -26.98 -3.68 -3.61
N GLN A 391 -25.86 -3.90 -2.92
CA GLN A 391 -25.66 -5.12 -2.12
C GLN A 391 -26.33 -4.95 -0.74
N ASN A 392 -27.21 -5.87 -0.43
CA ASN A 392 -27.95 -5.89 0.85
C ASN A 392 -27.81 -7.21 1.61
N ALA A 393 -27.06 -8.16 1.07
CA ALA A 393 -26.83 -9.44 1.73
C ALA A 393 -25.80 -9.29 2.86
N VAL A 394 -26.05 -9.96 3.98
CA VAL A 394 -25.15 -9.99 5.13
C VAL A 394 -24.80 -11.43 5.48
N TYR A 395 -23.67 -11.63 6.13
CA TYR A 395 -23.30 -12.94 6.67
C TYR A 395 -24.17 -13.23 7.91
N LYS A 396 -24.66 -14.47 7.99
CA LYS A 396 -25.44 -14.94 9.16
C LYS A 396 -24.54 -15.10 10.40
N GLU A 397 -23.30 -15.55 10.17
CA GLU A 397 -22.37 -15.89 11.24
C GLU A 397 -21.01 -15.25 10.99
N LEU A 398 -20.38 -14.78 12.05
CA LEU A 398 -19.01 -14.29 12.04
C LEU A 398 -18.04 -15.48 12.15
N ASP A 399 -16.81 -15.30 11.69
CA ASP A 399 -15.75 -16.30 11.80
C ASP A 399 -14.98 -16.04 13.11
N THR A 400 -15.34 -16.79 14.14
CA THR A 400 -14.69 -16.72 15.45
C THR A 400 -13.69 -17.86 15.69
N ASP A 401 -13.46 -18.72 14.71
CA ASP A 401 -12.50 -19.83 14.83
C ASP A 401 -11.07 -19.29 14.75
N ARG A 402 -10.41 -19.25 15.89
CA ARG A 402 -9.02 -18.75 16.00
C ARG A 402 -7.98 -19.85 15.81
N ALA A 403 -8.39 -21.12 15.72
CA ALA A 403 -7.47 -22.23 15.43
C ALA A 403 -7.35 -22.49 13.92
N ASN A 404 -8.49 -22.52 13.20
CA ASN A 404 -8.52 -22.94 11.79
C ASN A 404 -9.13 -21.89 10.85
N GLY A 405 -9.62 -20.78 11.41
CA GLY A 405 -10.27 -19.71 10.66
C GLY A 405 -9.32 -18.83 9.88
N CYS A 406 -9.86 -17.73 9.35
CA CYS A 406 -9.10 -16.76 8.56
C CYS A 406 -8.08 -16.02 9.42
N ILE A 407 -8.51 -15.52 10.58
CA ILE A 407 -7.63 -14.90 11.59
C ILE A 407 -7.37 -15.96 12.68
N ARG A 408 -6.11 -16.24 12.92
CA ARG A 408 -5.69 -17.24 13.91
C ARG A 408 -5.12 -16.58 15.17
N ASP A 409 -5.10 -17.33 16.27
CA ASP A 409 -4.41 -16.91 17.48
C ASP A 409 -2.91 -17.20 17.39
N LEU A 410 -2.16 -16.81 18.41
CA LEU A 410 -0.70 -16.94 18.46
C LEU A 410 -0.25 -18.41 18.44
N GLN A 411 -1.05 -19.33 19.02
CA GLN A 411 -0.70 -20.76 19.09
C GLN A 411 -0.88 -21.45 17.73
N HIS A 412 -1.82 -20.97 16.92
CA HIS A 412 -2.18 -21.56 15.63
C HIS A 412 -1.71 -20.72 14.43
N ALA A 413 -0.78 -19.81 14.65
CA ALA A 413 -0.22 -18.93 13.60
C ALA A 413 0.20 -19.72 12.36
N TYR A 414 0.07 -19.10 11.19
CA TYR A 414 0.50 -19.70 9.92
C TYR A 414 2.02 -19.87 9.83
N SER A 415 2.76 -18.98 10.49
CA SER A 415 4.22 -19.08 10.66
C SER A 415 4.62 -18.33 11.93
N LYS A 416 5.76 -18.71 12.51
CA LYS A 416 6.27 -18.10 13.75
C LYS A 416 6.84 -16.70 13.53
N ASP A 417 7.29 -16.42 12.31
CA ASP A 417 7.78 -15.10 11.90
C ASP A 417 6.81 -14.45 10.92
N GLY A 418 7.01 -13.19 10.66
CA GLY A 418 6.25 -12.42 9.67
C GLY A 418 6.51 -12.92 8.26
N GLY A 419 5.74 -12.48 7.32
CA GLY A 419 5.81 -12.92 5.93
C GLY A 419 6.88 -12.22 5.07
N LEU A 420 7.81 -11.49 5.69
CA LEU A 420 8.89 -10.77 5.00
C LEU A 420 10.24 -11.09 5.62
N ALA A 421 11.31 -10.96 4.83
CA ALA A 421 12.68 -11.00 5.34
C ALA A 421 13.53 -9.97 4.61
N VAL A 422 14.43 -9.33 5.33
CA VAL A 422 15.47 -8.48 4.74
C VAL A 422 16.74 -9.33 4.66
N LEU A 423 17.30 -9.46 3.45
CA LEU A 423 18.55 -10.16 3.24
C LEU A 423 19.66 -9.13 2.98
N LYS A 424 20.88 -9.49 3.37
CA LYS A 424 22.08 -8.67 3.12
C LYS A 424 23.20 -9.57 2.58
N GLY A 425 24.18 -8.95 1.93
CA GLY A 425 25.32 -9.66 1.37
C GLY A 425 26.04 -8.79 0.34
N ASN A 426 26.99 -9.41 -0.36
CA ASN A 426 27.82 -8.64 -1.31
C ASN A 426 27.04 -8.11 -2.51
N ILE A 427 25.86 -8.66 -2.82
CA ILE A 427 24.94 -8.15 -3.84
C ILE A 427 24.10 -7.00 -3.28
N ALA A 428 23.69 -7.08 -2.01
CA ALA A 428 22.73 -6.18 -1.38
C ALA A 428 23.30 -5.66 -0.05
N GLN A 429 24.26 -4.77 -0.14
CA GLN A 429 25.00 -4.25 1.02
C GLN A 429 24.10 -3.48 1.98
N ASP A 430 23.16 -2.69 1.43
CA ASP A 430 22.18 -1.92 2.23
C ASP A 430 20.88 -2.71 2.44
N GLY A 431 20.79 -3.92 1.87
CA GLY A 431 19.67 -4.84 2.05
C GLY A 431 18.77 -4.99 0.83
N CYS A 432 17.94 -6.00 0.90
CA CYS A 432 16.88 -6.29 -0.09
C CYS A 432 15.74 -7.01 0.63
N VAL A 433 14.59 -7.12 -0.03
CA VAL A 433 13.37 -7.65 0.61
C VAL A 433 12.86 -8.87 -0.15
N VAL A 434 12.55 -9.93 0.61
CA VAL A 434 11.86 -11.12 0.09
C VAL A 434 10.56 -11.34 0.87
N LYS A 435 9.51 -11.70 0.14
CA LYS A 435 8.20 -12.07 0.69
C LYS A 435 8.19 -13.56 1.00
N THR A 436 8.65 -13.94 2.19
CA THR A 436 8.84 -15.35 2.58
C THR A 436 7.55 -16.14 2.58
N ALA A 437 6.43 -15.51 2.95
CA ALA A 437 5.12 -16.19 2.98
C ALA A 437 4.63 -16.65 1.60
N GLY A 438 5.25 -16.15 0.51
CA GLY A 438 4.96 -16.59 -0.86
C GLY A 438 5.97 -17.57 -1.45
N VAL A 439 6.99 -17.95 -0.67
CA VAL A 439 8.09 -18.83 -1.12
C VAL A 439 7.90 -20.22 -0.51
N ASP A 440 8.01 -21.25 -1.34
CA ASP A 440 8.02 -22.65 -0.88
C ASP A 440 9.28 -22.89 -0.04
N GLU A 441 9.15 -23.53 1.11
CA GLU A 441 10.28 -23.75 2.03
C GLU A 441 11.43 -24.56 1.40
N SER A 442 11.12 -25.40 0.40
CA SER A 442 12.13 -26.20 -0.30
C SER A 442 13.16 -25.35 -1.05
N ILE A 443 12.83 -24.08 -1.36
CA ILE A 443 13.74 -23.15 -2.05
C ILE A 443 14.14 -21.94 -1.19
N TRP A 444 13.98 -22.03 0.14
CA TRP A 444 14.47 -21.00 1.05
C TRP A 444 16.02 -20.91 1.05
N LYS A 445 16.69 -22.01 0.66
CA LYS A 445 18.10 -22.00 0.32
C LYS A 445 18.21 -22.35 -1.16
N PHE A 446 18.78 -21.46 -1.94
CA PHE A 446 18.84 -21.57 -3.38
C PHE A 446 20.22 -21.14 -3.87
N SER A 447 20.76 -21.87 -4.83
CA SER A 447 22.01 -21.51 -5.49
C SER A 447 21.88 -21.83 -6.98
N GLY A 448 22.24 -20.88 -7.83
CA GLY A 448 22.14 -21.09 -9.27
C GLY A 448 22.87 -20.03 -10.09
N PRO A 449 23.08 -20.31 -11.38
CA PRO A 449 23.73 -19.37 -12.28
C PRO A 449 22.81 -18.20 -12.64
N ALA A 450 23.39 -17.02 -12.70
CA ALA A 450 22.72 -15.78 -13.08
C ALA A 450 22.33 -15.78 -14.55
N LYS A 451 21.13 -15.27 -14.86
CA LYS A 451 20.69 -14.86 -16.19
C LYS A 451 20.32 -13.38 -16.11
N VAL A 452 21.17 -12.53 -16.66
CA VAL A 452 21.13 -11.07 -16.43
C VAL A 452 20.37 -10.37 -17.55
N PHE A 453 19.49 -9.45 -17.16
CA PHE A 453 18.71 -8.59 -18.05
C PHE A 453 18.76 -7.15 -17.53
N ASP A 454 18.99 -6.19 -18.43
CA ASP A 454 19.09 -4.78 -18.07
C ASP A 454 17.73 -4.03 -18.05
N SER A 455 16.62 -4.78 -18.18
CA SER A 455 15.27 -4.23 -18.10
C SER A 455 14.24 -5.33 -17.88
N GLN A 456 13.06 -4.93 -17.37
CA GLN A 456 11.90 -5.81 -17.24
C GLN A 456 11.50 -6.40 -18.60
N ASP A 457 11.51 -5.59 -19.65
CA ASP A 457 11.09 -6.03 -21.00
C ASP A 457 12.02 -7.12 -21.54
N ALA A 458 13.33 -6.91 -21.43
CA ALA A 458 14.34 -7.90 -21.85
C ALA A 458 14.18 -9.21 -21.07
N ALA A 459 13.90 -9.11 -19.75
CA ALA A 459 13.65 -10.29 -18.92
C ALA A 459 12.38 -11.02 -19.36
N CYS A 460 11.30 -10.32 -19.65
CA CYS A 460 10.06 -10.91 -20.14
C CYS A 460 10.28 -11.67 -21.46
N GLU A 461 10.99 -11.05 -22.40
CA GLU A 461 11.34 -11.68 -23.69
C GLU A 461 12.23 -12.91 -23.48
N GLY A 462 13.23 -12.82 -22.59
CA GLY A 462 14.15 -13.91 -22.28
C GLY A 462 13.43 -15.10 -21.66
N ILE A 463 12.55 -14.86 -20.69
CA ILE A 463 11.77 -15.92 -20.03
C ILE A 463 10.84 -16.61 -21.03
N LEU A 464 10.07 -15.83 -21.79
CA LEU A 464 9.14 -16.39 -22.79
C LEU A 464 9.87 -17.11 -23.92
N GLY A 465 11.03 -16.58 -24.33
CA GLY A 465 11.89 -17.16 -25.38
C GLY A 465 12.68 -18.38 -24.94
N GLY A 466 12.59 -18.79 -23.67
CA GLY A 466 13.25 -20.01 -23.18
C GLY A 466 14.73 -19.83 -22.82
N LYS A 467 15.22 -18.62 -22.64
CA LYS A 467 16.60 -18.35 -22.19
C LYS A 467 16.81 -18.71 -20.72
N VAL A 468 15.71 -18.74 -19.95
CA VAL A 468 15.70 -19.07 -18.52
C VAL A 468 15.26 -20.52 -18.37
N VAL A 469 16.04 -21.32 -17.65
CA VAL A 469 15.80 -22.75 -17.41
C VAL A 469 15.79 -23.04 -15.91
N SER A 470 15.40 -24.28 -15.56
CA SER A 470 15.39 -24.74 -14.16
C SER A 470 16.79 -24.57 -13.52
N GLY A 471 16.83 -24.01 -12.34
CA GLY A 471 18.05 -23.76 -11.58
C GLY A 471 18.60 -22.33 -11.72
N ASP A 472 18.11 -21.55 -12.67
CA ASP A 472 18.62 -20.20 -12.93
C ASP A 472 18.17 -19.18 -11.85
N VAL A 473 19.02 -18.18 -11.62
CA VAL A 473 18.65 -16.94 -10.93
C VAL A 473 18.49 -15.83 -11.98
N VAL A 474 17.26 -15.39 -12.20
CA VAL A 474 16.96 -14.28 -13.11
C VAL A 474 17.36 -12.98 -12.40
N VAL A 475 18.26 -12.20 -13.00
CA VAL A 475 18.76 -10.93 -12.45
C VAL A 475 18.26 -9.80 -13.35
N ILE A 476 17.44 -8.90 -12.79
CA ILE A 476 16.95 -7.73 -13.53
C ILE A 476 17.54 -6.48 -12.89
N THR A 477 18.34 -5.74 -13.66
CA THR A 477 19.08 -4.57 -13.17
C THR A 477 18.54 -3.27 -13.75
N HIS A 478 18.93 -2.14 -13.14
CA HIS A 478 18.59 -0.79 -13.62
C HIS A 478 17.08 -0.50 -13.60
N GLU A 479 16.33 -1.16 -12.73
CA GLU A 479 14.88 -0.91 -12.52
C GLU A 479 14.61 -0.36 -11.11
N GLY A 480 15.64 0.09 -10.40
CA GLY A 480 15.53 0.74 -9.10
C GLY A 480 15.01 2.17 -9.19
N PRO A 481 14.92 2.89 -8.05
CA PRO A 481 14.38 4.26 -8.02
C PRO A 481 15.06 5.23 -9.00
N LYS A 482 16.38 5.18 -9.11
CA LYS A 482 17.18 6.04 -9.99
C LYS A 482 17.25 5.49 -11.43
N GLY A 483 17.60 4.23 -11.58
CA GLY A 483 17.82 3.59 -12.89
C GLY A 483 16.53 3.37 -13.66
N GLY A 484 15.50 2.87 -12.99
CA GLY A 484 14.18 2.65 -13.57
C GLY A 484 13.32 3.91 -13.59
N SER A 485 13.74 4.98 -12.94
CA SER A 485 13.03 6.26 -12.81
C SER A 485 11.61 6.14 -12.26
N GLY A 486 11.28 5.07 -11.59
CA GLY A 486 9.95 4.81 -11.05
C GLY A 486 9.84 3.43 -10.43
N MET A 487 10.93 2.71 -10.45
CA MET A 487 11.05 1.41 -9.78
C MET A 487 9.91 0.48 -10.20
N GLN A 488 9.93 0.04 -11.46
CA GLN A 488 8.87 -0.78 -12.06
C GLN A 488 8.57 -2.04 -11.24
N GLU A 489 7.32 -2.42 -11.20
CA GLU A 489 6.88 -3.66 -10.55
C GLU A 489 7.11 -4.87 -11.45
N MET A 490 7.80 -5.86 -10.92
CA MET A 490 8.22 -7.08 -11.64
C MET A 490 7.13 -8.17 -11.64
N LEU A 491 5.86 -7.80 -11.86
CA LEU A 491 4.79 -8.79 -11.89
C LEU A 491 4.85 -9.68 -13.14
N TYR A 492 5.12 -9.10 -14.30
CA TYR A 492 5.16 -9.87 -15.55
C TYR A 492 6.28 -10.92 -15.56
N PRO A 493 7.54 -10.57 -15.22
CA PRO A 493 8.59 -11.61 -15.16
C PRO A 493 8.23 -12.76 -14.21
N THR A 494 7.72 -12.46 -13.01
CA THR A 494 7.33 -13.51 -12.04
C THR A 494 6.17 -14.36 -12.55
N SER A 495 5.19 -13.75 -13.23
CA SER A 495 4.06 -14.45 -13.83
C SER A 495 4.53 -15.37 -14.96
N TYR A 496 5.48 -14.92 -15.78
CA TYR A 496 6.02 -15.73 -16.89
C TYR A 496 6.86 -16.90 -16.38
N ILE A 497 7.67 -16.70 -15.35
CA ILE A 497 8.40 -17.80 -14.67
C ILE A 497 7.39 -18.86 -14.20
N LYS A 498 6.32 -18.41 -13.55
CA LYS A 498 5.26 -19.31 -13.08
C LYS A 498 4.54 -20.01 -14.24
N SER A 499 4.24 -19.31 -15.33
CA SER A 499 3.54 -19.91 -16.49
C SER A 499 4.40 -20.95 -17.23
N LYS A 500 5.72 -20.85 -17.11
CA LYS A 500 6.68 -21.83 -17.63
C LYS A 500 6.90 -23.00 -16.66
N HIS A 501 6.16 -23.02 -15.53
CA HIS A 501 6.28 -24.02 -14.46
C HIS A 501 7.62 -23.96 -13.70
N LEU A 502 8.36 -22.85 -13.82
CA LEU A 502 9.66 -22.65 -13.17
C LEU A 502 9.56 -21.97 -11.78
N GLY A 503 8.36 -21.73 -11.27
CA GLY A 503 8.12 -20.96 -10.06
C GLY A 503 8.68 -21.54 -8.76
N LYS A 504 9.04 -22.82 -8.76
CA LYS A 504 9.72 -23.48 -7.64
C LYS A 504 11.16 -23.92 -8.01
N GLU A 505 11.60 -23.57 -9.21
CA GLU A 505 12.88 -24.03 -9.76
C GLU A 505 13.84 -22.89 -10.08
N CYS A 506 13.34 -21.65 -10.06
CA CYS A 506 14.13 -20.45 -10.35
C CYS A 506 13.93 -19.40 -9.26
N ALA A 507 14.95 -18.56 -9.08
CA ALA A 507 14.84 -17.34 -8.30
C ALA A 507 14.80 -16.13 -9.23
N LEU A 508 14.25 -15.01 -8.75
CA LEU A 508 14.33 -13.72 -9.45
C LEU A 508 14.80 -12.67 -8.47
N ILE A 509 15.84 -11.91 -8.84
CA ILE A 509 16.37 -10.83 -8.02
C ILE A 509 16.40 -9.52 -8.84
N THR A 510 16.14 -8.38 -8.19
CA THR A 510 16.09 -7.10 -8.89
C THR A 510 16.29 -5.92 -7.94
N ASP A 511 16.83 -4.82 -8.47
CA ASP A 511 16.81 -3.53 -7.79
C ASP A 511 15.45 -2.81 -7.94
N GLY A 512 14.55 -3.35 -8.77
CA GLY A 512 13.16 -2.95 -8.85
C GLY A 512 12.31 -3.46 -7.67
N ARG A 513 10.99 -3.48 -7.83
CA ARG A 513 10.06 -3.86 -6.76
C ARG A 513 9.07 -4.93 -7.19
N PHE A 514 8.48 -5.57 -6.18
CA PHE A 514 7.47 -6.61 -6.39
C PHE A 514 6.12 -6.20 -5.81
N SER A 515 5.08 -6.62 -6.50
CA SER A 515 3.69 -6.42 -6.10
C SER A 515 3.22 -7.47 -5.08
N GLY A 516 2.05 -7.23 -4.49
CA GLY A 516 1.36 -8.20 -3.63
C GLY A 516 0.98 -9.49 -4.34
N GLY A 517 0.81 -9.44 -5.66
CA GLY A 517 0.45 -10.60 -6.49
C GLY A 517 1.61 -11.53 -6.80
N THR A 518 2.83 -11.14 -6.46
CA THR A 518 4.04 -11.92 -6.75
C THR A 518 4.10 -13.18 -5.87
N SER A 519 4.51 -14.29 -6.47
CA SER A 519 4.76 -15.56 -5.79
C SER A 519 6.06 -16.19 -6.33
N GLY A 520 6.63 -17.12 -5.58
CA GLY A 520 7.93 -17.72 -5.88
C GLY A 520 9.06 -16.96 -5.22
N LEU A 521 10.29 -17.43 -5.38
CA LEU A 521 11.49 -16.82 -4.76
C LEU A 521 11.85 -15.53 -5.52
N SER A 522 11.27 -14.43 -5.07
CA SER A 522 11.40 -13.11 -5.71
C SER A 522 11.92 -12.11 -4.69
N ILE A 523 13.10 -11.54 -4.97
CA ILE A 523 13.85 -10.66 -4.06
C ILE A 523 14.02 -9.30 -4.76
N GLY A 524 13.44 -8.25 -4.19
CA GLY A 524 13.46 -6.91 -4.75
C GLY A 524 14.09 -5.88 -3.80
N HIS A 525 14.09 -4.63 -4.26
CA HIS A 525 14.64 -3.51 -3.50
C HIS A 525 16.15 -3.68 -3.22
N ILE A 526 16.88 -4.39 -4.10
CA ILE A 526 18.32 -4.59 -3.89
C ILE A 526 19.00 -3.21 -3.84
N SER A 527 19.66 -2.96 -2.73
CA SER A 527 20.33 -1.68 -2.46
C SER A 527 21.78 -1.92 -2.05
N PRO A 528 22.71 -1.11 -2.61
CA PRO A 528 22.51 -0.06 -3.65
C PRO A 528 22.09 -0.63 -5.00
N GLU A 529 21.25 0.13 -5.73
CA GLU A 529 20.80 -0.26 -7.08
C GLU A 529 21.92 -0.15 -8.12
N ALA A 530 21.80 -0.83 -9.24
CA ALA A 530 22.80 -0.82 -10.32
C ALA A 530 23.12 0.61 -10.79
N ALA A 531 22.10 1.46 -10.99
CA ALA A 531 22.27 2.84 -11.45
C ALA A 531 22.98 3.74 -10.43
N ALA A 532 23.08 3.31 -9.17
CA ALA A 532 23.83 4.01 -8.13
C ALA A 532 25.21 3.37 -7.86
N GLY A 533 25.63 2.45 -8.74
CA GLY A 533 26.92 1.76 -8.60
C GLY A 533 26.89 0.48 -7.75
N GLY A 534 25.68 0.00 -7.43
CA GLY A 534 25.52 -1.21 -6.63
C GLY A 534 26.03 -2.47 -7.33
N ASN A 535 26.50 -3.42 -6.54
CA ASN A 535 27.12 -4.65 -7.03
C ASN A 535 26.20 -5.53 -7.89
N ILE A 536 24.87 -5.38 -7.78
CA ILE A 536 23.94 -6.07 -8.67
C ILE A 536 24.23 -5.72 -10.14
N GLY A 537 24.71 -4.50 -10.44
CA GLY A 537 25.08 -4.05 -11.77
C GLY A 537 26.39 -4.63 -12.30
N LYS A 538 27.12 -5.39 -11.49
CA LYS A 538 28.38 -6.03 -11.90
C LYS A 538 28.21 -7.52 -12.19
N ILE A 539 27.02 -8.08 -11.93
CA ILE A 539 26.73 -9.51 -12.14
C ILE A 539 26.62 -9.77 -13.64
N VAL A 540 27.20 -10.88 -14.10
CA VAL A 540 27.15 -11.31 -15.49
C VAL A 540 26.57 -12.72 -15.59
N ASP A 541 26.12 -13.11 -16.79
CA ASP A 541 25.56 -14.45 -17.05
C ASP A 541 26.53 -15.54 -16.60
N GLY A 542 26.01 -16.47 -15.83
CA GLY A 542 26.76 -17.62 -15.32
C GLY A 542 27.36 -17.45 -13.92
N ASP A 543 27.38 -16.24 -13.36
CA ASP A 543 27.79 -16.03 -11.97
C ASP A 543 26.89 -16.83 -11.02
N ILE A 544 27.49 -17.51 -10.05
CA ILE A 544 26.69 -18.29 -9.08
C ILE A 544 26.20 -17.37 -7.97
N ILE A 545 24.88 -17.32 -7.81
CA ILE A 545 24.22 -16.55 -6.75
C ILE A 545 23.71 -17.51 -5.69
N GLU A 546 24.01 -17.21 -4.44
CA GLU A 546 23.59 -17.98 -3.26
C GLU A 546 22.61 -17.16 -2.43
N ILE A 547 21.43 -17.73 -2.15
CA ILE A 547 20.36 -17.13 -1.36
C ILE A 547 20.08 -18.04 -0.18
N ASP A 548 20.11 -17.49 1.04
CA ASP A 548 19.78 -18.22 2.27
C ASP A 548 18.82 -17.37 3.11
N ILE A 549 17.52 -17.59 2.96
CA ILE A 549 16.48 -16.85 3.68
C ILE A 549 16.60 -17.05 5.20
N PRO A 550 16.76 -18.29 5.72
CA PRO A 550 16.95 -18.48 7.16
C PRO A 550 18.10 -17.66 7.75
N ASN A 551 19.22 -17.57 7.04
CA ASN A 551 20.39 -16.83 7.51
C ASN A 551 20.41 -15.37 7.04
N ARG A 552 19.34 -14.93 6.32
CA ARG A 552 19.20 -13.54 5.84
C ARG A 552 20.37 -13.11 4.95
N SER A 553 20.82 -13.99 4.05
CA SER A 553 21.98 -13.67 3.20
C SER A 553 21.67 -13.83 1.70
N ILE A 554 22.34 -12.99 0.89
CA ILE A 554 22.31 -13.05 -0.57
C ILE A 554 23.69 -12.64 -1.11
N ASN A 555 24.35 -13.54 -1.82
CA ASN A 555 25.72 -13.29 -2.31
C ASN A 555 25.92 -13.82 -3.71
N VAL A 556 26.77 -13.16 -4.48
CA VAL A 556 27.42 -13.76 -5.65
C VAL A 556 28.71 -14.44 -5.17
N LYS A 557 29.00 -15.60 -5.71
CA LYS A 557 30.15 -16.42 -5.29
C LYS A 557 31.44 -15.91 -5.95
N LEU A 558 31.82 -14.71 -5.54
CA LEU A 558 33.05 -14.00 -5.92
C LEU A 558 33.63 -13.41 -4.66
N SER A 559 34.95 -13.26 -4.62
CA SER A 559 35.59 -12.54 -3.52
C SER A 559 35.26 -11.04 -3.64
N ASP A 560 35.40 -10.32 -2.54
CA ASP A 560 35.15 -8.87 -2.53
C ASP A 560 36.13 -8.14 -3.47
N GLU A 561 37.35 -8.64 -3.59
CA GLU A 561 38.35 -8.10 -4.51
C GLU A 561 37.95 -8.29 -5.97
N GLU A 562 37.51 -9.50 -6.34
CA GLU A 562 37.02 -9.80 -7.69
C GLU A 562 35.82 -8.93 -8.04
N LEU A 563 34.86 -8.82 -7.14
CA LEU A 563 33.65 -8.04 -7.33
C LEU A 563 33.95 -6.54 -7.42
N ALA A 564 34.90 -6.04 -6.60
CA ALA A 564 35.32 -4.64 -6.65
C ALA A 564 35.99 -4.30 -8.00
N ALA A 565 36.82 -5.23 -8.51
CA ALA A 565 37.56 -5.05 -9.78
C ALA A 565 36.66 -5.09 -11.03
N ARG A 566 35.46 -5.68 -10.94
CA ARG A 566 34.55 -5.79 -12.09
C ARG A 566 33.97 -4.42 -12.48
N PRO A 567 33.94 -4.12 -13.79
CA PRO A 567 33.19 -2.95 -14.27
C PRO A 567 31.68 -3.19 -14.17
N MET A 568 30.91 -2.12 -14.20
CA MET A 568 29.46 -2.21 -14.35
C MET A 568 29.12 -2.82 -15.71
N ALA A 569 28.14 -3.72 -15.73
CA ALA A 569 27.66 -4.32 -16.97
C ALA A 569 27.05 -3.21 -17.88
N PRO A 570 27.28 -3.29 -19.19
CA PRO A 570 26.74 -2.27 -20.10
C PRO A 570 25.23 -2.32 -20.17
N VAL A 571 24.60 -1.15 -20.19
CA VAL A 571 23.15 -1.02 -20.37
C VAL A 571 22.88 -0.96 -21.88
N THR A 572 22.12 -1.90 -22.37
CA THR A 572 21.84 -2.04 -23.82
C THR A 572 20.47 -1.48 -24.22
N ARG A 573 19.59 -1.27 -23.24
CA ARG A 573 18.24 -0.75 -23.49
C ARG A 573 18.26 0.70 -24.01
N ASP A 574 17.43 1.00 -25.01
CA ASP A 574 17.21 2.37 -25.51
C ASP A 574 15.91 2.90 -24.90
N ARG A 575 16.02 3.54 -23.73
CA ARG A 575 14.86 4.13 -23.04
C ARG A 575 15.01 5.65 -22.99
N LYS A 576 14.12 6.36 -23.67
CA LYS A 576 14.04 7.82 -23.61
C LYS A 576 13.40 8.22 -22.28
N VAL A 577 14.18 8.84 -21.40
CA VAL A 577 13.68 9.27 -20.09
C VAL A 577 13.20 10.73 -20.20
N PRO A 578 11.90 11.01 -19.99
CA PRO A 578 11.35 12.36 -20.01
C PRO A 578 11.91 13.25 -18.90
N LYS A 579 11.79 14.58 -19.07
CA LYS A 579 12.36 15.58 -18.13
C LYS A 579 11.92 15.36 -16.68
N SER A 580 10.63 15.07 -16.45
CA SER A 580 10.09 14.86 -15.10
C SER A 580 10.75 13.66 -14.41
N LEU A 581 10.96 12.57 -15.14
CA LEU A 581 11.60 11.37 -14.61
C LEU A 581 13.11 11.58 -14.40
N LYS A 582 13.77 12.37 -15.28
CA LYS A 582 15.18 12.76 -15.06
C LYS A 582 15.34 13.58 -13.78
N ALA A 583 14.41 14.53 -13.54
CA ALA A 583 14.41 15.33 -12.32
C ALA A 583 14.22 14.45 -11.09
N TYR A 584 13.30 13.49 -11.14
CA TYR A 584 13.09 12.53 -10.04
C TYR A 584 14.38 11.71 -9.81
N ALA A 585 14.93 11.11 -10.85
CA ALA A 585 16.13 10.25 -10.76
C ALA A 585 17.35 10.99 -10.19
N SER A 586 17.46 12.31 -10.41
CA SER A 586 18.59 13.10 -9.89
C SER A 586 18.49 13.37 -8.39
N MET A 587 17.29 13.26 -7.80
CA MET A 587 17.05 13.59 -6.38
C MET A 587 16.69 12.38 -5.54
N VAL A 588 16.32 11.26 -6.16
CA VAL A 588 15.76 10.12 -5.43
C VAL A 588 16.80 9.36 -4.62
N SER A 589 16.44 8.97 -3.40
CA SER A 589 17.20 8.08 -2.53
C SER A 589 17.06 6.63 -3.00
N SER A 590 17.88 5.76 -2.44
CA SER A 590 17.84 4.32 -2.69
C SER A 590 16.58 3.68 -2.08
N ALA A 591 16.28 2.45 -2.50
CA ALA A 591 15.07 1.73 -2.08
C ALA A 591 15.06 1.42 -0.57
N ASP A 592 16.23 1.15 0.04
CA ASP A 592 16.38 0.94 1.49
C ASP A 592 16.04 2.18 2.32
N LYS A 593 15.98 3.36 1.68
CA LYS A 593 15.58 4.65 2.30
C LYS A 593 14.20 5.11 1.84
N GLY A 594 13.44 4.22 1.20
CA GLY A 594 12.07 4.49 0.79
C GLY A 594 11.90 5.08 -0.60
N GLY A 595 12.98 5.33 -1.35
CA GLY A 595 12.90 5.91 -2.69
C GLY A 595 12.21 7.28 -2.69
N VAL A 596 12.57 8.14 -1.73
CA VAL A 596 12.03 9.51 -1.59
C VAL A 596 12.98 10.51 -2.23
N ARG A 597 12.47 11.66 -2.62
CA ARG A 597 13.34 12.75 -3.07
C ARG A 597 14.05 13.35 -1.86
N ILE A 598 15.36 13.43 -1.95
CA ILE A 598 16.20 14.12 -0.95
C ILE A 598 16.42 15.55 -1.45
N ILE A 599 16.08 16.50 -0.60
CA ILE A 599 16.25 17.93 -0.84
C ILE A 599 17.11 18.44 0.32
N ASP A 600 18.38 18.71 0.03
CA ASP A 600 19.33 19.26 1.01
C ASP A 600 19.12 20.78 1.20
#